data_8e7b17116c2b727ee3f4efdfdf60d0b0
#
_entry.id   8e7b17116c2b727ee3f4efdfdf60d0b0
#
_cell.length_a   1.000
_cell.length_b   1.000
_cell.length_c   1.000
_cell.angle_alpha   90.00
_cell.angle_beta   90.00
_cell.angle_gamma   90.00
#
_symmetry.space_group_name_H-M   'P 1'
#
loop_
_entity.id
_entity.type
_entity.pdbx_description
1 polymer ?
#
loop_
_entity_poly.entity_id
_entity_poly.type
_entity_poly.pdbx_seq_one_letter_code
_entity_poly.pdbx_strand_id
1 'polypeptide(L)'
;MDKYEYRVKTEQMLDHLEKKEYQKAMDIAESIDWRRVKNASMLNTVSEIYEYNGEFKKGRDILFLAFDRAPGSRKIVYRLGTLALKIKDIREATDCYEEFVKLAPKDPNQYILKYKILRTQGAALSDQIAALEEFKKAEYIEKWAYELAKLYDEAGMTAECLEECDDLILWFSEGKYVYLAMELKMKYKPLTPLQQEKYDSRPGAVKKQPEPVKQTESTLEEVDDENEYDEGSEEEVQ
;
A
#
# COMPACT_ATOMS: atom_id res chain seq x y z
N MET A 1 -15.49 -15.25 28.42
CA MET A 1 -16.06 -15.65 27.13
C MET A 1 -15.78 -17.14 26.93
N ASP A 2 -16.80 -17.93 26.70
CA ASP A 2 -16.66 -19.35 26.40
C ASP A 2 -16.34 -19.59 24.90
N LYS A 3 -16.08 -20.85 24.53
CA LYS A 3 -15.71 -21.22 23.16
C LYS A 3 -16.84 -20.98 22.14
N TYR A 4 -18.08 -21.15 22.55
CA TYR A 4 -19.24 -20.96 21.70
C TYR A 4 -19.48 -19.47 21.43
N GLU A 5 -19.46 -18.66 22.47
CA GLU A 5 -19.57 -17.20 22.37
C GLU A 5 -18.46 -16.61 21.47
N TYR A 6 -17.22 -17.07 21.66
CA TYR A 6 -16.08 -16.65 20.82
C TYR A 6 -16.35 -16.95 19.34
N ARG A 7 -16.81 -18.17 19.02
CA ARG A 7 -17.08 -18.55 17.65
C ARG A 7 -18.16 -17.67 17.03
N VAL A 8 -19.28 -17.48 17.72
CA VAL A 8 -20.40 -16.66 17.22
C VAL A 8 -19.95 -15.22 16.97
N LYS A 9 -19.22 -14.63 17.89
CA LYS A 9 -18.71 -13.25 17.74
C LYS A 9 -17.73 -13.13 16.57
N THR A 10 -16.82 -14.08 16.41
CA THR A 10 -15.86 -14.03 15.30
C THR A 10 -16.54 -14.25 13.95
N GLU A 11 -17.53 -15.12 13.84
CA GLU A 11 -18.31 -15.29 12.62
C GLU A 11 -19.07 -14.00 12.26
N GLN A 12 -19.71 -13.34 13.23
CA GLN A 12 -20.40 -12.06 13.01
C GLN A 12 -19.44 -10.94 12.61
N MET A 13 -18.29 -10.86 13.26
CA MET A 13 -17.25 -9.87 12.97
C MET A 13 -16.73 -10.02 11.53
N LEU A 14 -16.47 -11.25 11.09
CA LEU A 14 -16.01 -11.53 9.72
C LEU A 14 -17.09 -11.23 8.69
N ASP A 15 -18.37 -11.54 8.97
CA ASP A 15 -19.50 -11.20 8.10
C ASP A 15 -19.62 -9.67 7.91
N HIS A 16 -19.47 -8.88 8.99
CA HIS A 16 -19.45 -7.42 8.88
C HIS A 16 -18.24 -6.92 8.09
N LEU A 17 -17.06 -7.52 8.28
CA LEU A 17 -15.85 -7.18 7.52
C LEU A 17 -16.05 -7.42 6.02
N GLU A 18 -16.60 -8.57 5.63
CA GLU A 18 -16.91 -8.92 4.24
C GLU A 18 -17.89 -7.91 3.61
N LYS A 19 -18.87 -7.45 4.39
CA LYS A 19 -19.82 -6.41 3.99
C LYS A 19 -19.26 -4.99 4.02
N LYS A 20 -17.98 -4.82 4.36
CA LYS A 20 -17.30 -3.52 4.54
C LYS A 20 -17.95 -2.62 5.62
N GLU A 21 -18.65 -3.24 6.57
CA GLU A 21 -19.23 -2.56 7.73
C GLU A 21 -18.20 -2.48 8.86
N TYR A 22 -17.09 -1.77 8.59
CA TYR A 22 -15.88 -1.78 9.42
C TYR A 22 -16.12 -1.38 10.88
N GLN A 23 -16.97 -0.39 11.14
CA GLN A 23 -17.30 0.04 12.50
C GLN A 23 -17.98 -1.08 13.29
N LYS A 24 -18.94 -1.77 12.69
CA LYS A 24 -19.63 -2.88 13.36
C LYS A 24 -18.69 -4.06 13.65
N ALA A 25 -17.79 -4.34 12.69
CA ALA A 25 -16.75 -5.34 12.90
C ALA A 25 -15.83 -4.97 14.07
N MET A 26 -15.44 -3.70 14.19
CA MET A 26 -14.62 -3.20 15.28
C MET A 26 -15.33 -3.27 16.63
N ASP A 27 -16.62 -2.91 16.71
CA ASP A 27 -17.41 -2.97 17.94
C ASP A 27 -17.46 -4.41 18.50
N ILE A 28 -17.55 -5.41 17.61
CA ILE A 28 -17.47 -6.81 18.02
C ILE A 28 -16.04 -7.17 18.44
N ALA A 29 -15.02 -6.74 17.68
CA ALA A 29 -13.62 -7.00 17.99
C ALA A 29 -13.25 -6.48 19.39
N GLU A 30 -13.73 -5.30 19.80
CA GLU A 30 -13.50 -4.72 21.12
C GLU A 30 -14.13 -5.52 22.28
N SER A 31 -15.12 -6.36 21.98
CA SER A 31 -15.75 -7.23 22.97
C SER A 31 -14.99 -8.53 23.27
N ILE A 32 -13.86 -8.76 22.58
CA ILE A 32 -13.09 -10.00 22.64
C ILE A 32 -11.72 -9.76 23.28
N ASP A 33 -11.30 -10.61 24.22
CA ASP A 33 -9.94 -10.58 24.79
C ASP A 33 -8.96 -11.35 23.88
N TRP A 34 -8.36 -10.64 22.95
CA TRP A 34 -7.44 -11.20 21.94
C TRP A 34 -6.14 -11.78 22.50
N ARG A 35 -5.73 -11.42 23.70
CA ARG A 35 -4.53 -11.97 24.35
C ARG A 35 -4.60 -13.49 24.54
N ARG A 36 -5.80 -14.04 24.60
CA ARG A 36 -6.04 -15.48 24.74
C ARG A 36 -6.08 -16.22 23.40
N VAL A 37 -6.17 -15.49 22.30
CA VAL A 37 -6.25 -16.07 20.96
C VAL A 37 -4.86 -16.49 20.50
N LYS A 38 -4.76 -17.73 20.01
CA LYS A 38 -3.48 -18.30 19.52
C LYS A 38 -3.36 -18.25 18.00
N ASN A 39 -4.46 -18.03 17.28
CA ASN A 39 -4.49 -18.00 15.82
C ASN A 39 -3.94 -16.66 15.33
N ALA A 40 -2.71 -16.67 14.80
CA ALA A 40 -2.03 -15.48 14.27
C ALA A 40 -2.78 -14.88 13.06
N SER A 41 -3.38 -15.70 12.21
CA SER A 41 -4.17 -15.23 11.07
C SER A 41 -5.40 -14.43 11.52
N MET A 42 -6.12 -14.92 12.54
CA MET A 42 -7.25 -14.19 13.12
C MET A 42 -6.80 -12.84 13.71
N LEU A 43 -5.68 -12.83 14.45
CA LEU A 43 -5.13 -11.59 15.01
C LEU A 43 -4.72 -10.61 13.90
N ASN A 44 -4.16 -11.12 12.78
CA ASN A 44 -3.86 -10.30 11.62
C ASN A 44 -5.13 -9.65 11.03
N THR A 45 -6.20 -10.41 10.85
CA THR A 45 -7.50 -9.89 10.38
C THR A 45 -8.09 -8.83 11.33
N VAL A 46 -7.99 -9.05 12.63
CA VAL A 46 -8.45 -8.08 13.64
C VAL A 46 -7.65 -6.78 13.57
N SER A 47 -6.35 -6.87 13.34
CA SER A 47 -5.53 -5.69 13.09
C SER A 47 -6.01 -4.90 11.87
N GLU A 48 -6.38 -5.58 10.78
CA GLU A 48 -6.95 -4.93 9.58
C GLU A 48 -8.26 -4.21 9.90
N ILE A 49 -9.14 -4.79 10.71
CA ILE A 49 -10.38 -4.14 11.14
C ILE A 49 -10.08 -2.82 11.86
N TYR A 50 -9.09 -2.78 12.74
CA TYR A 50 -8.67 -1.54 13.39
C TYR A 50 -8.08 -0.53 12.41
N GLU A 51 -7.29 -0.98 11.42
CA GLU A 51 -6.74 -0.13 10.38
C GLU A 51 -7.83 0.54 9.54
N TYR A 52 -8.84 -0.22 9.09
CA TYR A 52 -9.98 0.33 8.34
C TYR A 52 -10.77 1.40 9.11
N ASN A 53 -10.70 1.38 10.45
CA ASN A 53 -11.32 2.39 11.31
C ASN A 53 -10.34 3.49 11.74
N GLY A 54 -9.11 3.52 11.22
CA GLY A 54 -8.10 4.51 11.59
C GLY A 54 -7.47 4.32 12.98
N GLU A 55 -7.77 3.21 13.65
CA GLU A 55 -7.28 2.87 14.97
C GLU A 55 -5.90 2.19 14.92
N PHE A 56 -4.94 2.86 14.27
CA PHE A 56 -3.61 2.27 13.94
C PHE A 56 -2.84 1.77 15.15
N LYS A 57 -2.94 2.44 16.31
CA LYS A 57 -2.28 1.97 17.54
C LYS A 57 -2.86 0.65 18.02
N LYS A 58 -4.19 0.51 18.02
CA LYS A 58 -4.85 -0.73 18.39
C LYS A 58 -4.51 -1.85 17.39
N GLY A 59 -4.51 -1.53 16.09
CA GLY A 59 -4.10 -2.45 15.04
C GLY A 59 -2.67 -2.98 15.25
N ARG A 60 -1.72 -2.09 15.55
CA ARG A 60 -0.35 -2.46 15.90
C ARG A 60 -0.27 -3.36 17.12
N ASP A 61 -0.96 -3.02 18.20
CA ASP A 61 -0.92 -3.79 19.45
C ASP A 61 -1.46 -5.22 19.23
N ILE A 62 -2.47 -5.39 18.39
CA ILE A 62 -2.97 -6.70 17.98
C ILE A 62 -1.96 -7.45 17.09
N LEU A 63 -1.27 -6.74 16.18
CA LEU A 63 -0.23 -7.37 15.35
C LEU A 63 0.97 -7.84 16.18
N PHE A 64 1.31 -7.18 17.27
CA PHE A 64 2.32 -7.69 18.18
C PHE A 64 1.90 -9.03 18.78
N LEU A 65 0.63 -9.20 19.17
CA LEU A 65 0.15 -10.51 19.61
C LEU A 65 0.26 -11.56 18.47
N ALA A 66 -0.03 -11.15 17.22
CA ALA A 66 0.14 -12.04 16.07
C ALA A 66 1.61 -12.43 15.87
N PHE A 67 2.54 -11.48 16.01
CA PHE A 67 3.97 -11.72 15.91
C PHE A 67 4.45 -12.69 16.99
N ASP A 68 4.00 -12.53 18.24
CA ASP A 68 4.32 -13.47 19.34
C ASP A 68 3.85 -14.90 19.05
N ARG A 69 2.81 -15.07 18.23
CA ARG A 69 2.28 -16.39 17.83
C ARG A 69 2.98 -16.96 16.61
N ALA A 70 3.49 -16.09 15.73
CA ALA A 70 4.15 -16.45 14.48
C ALA A 70 5.36 -15.52 14.20
N PRO A 71 6.45 -15.61 14.98
CA PRO A 71 7.58 -14.69 14.88
C PRO A 71 8.37 -14.81 13.56
N GLY A 72 8.21 -15.91 12.82
CA GLY A 72 8.81 -16.08 11.50
C GLY A 72 7.97 -15.57 10.34
N SER A 73 6.80 -14.97 10.60
CA SER A 73 5.93 -14.47 9.54
C SER A 73 6.41 -13.13 8.98
N ARG A 74 7.01 -13.16 7.79
CA ARG A 74 7.42 -11.94 7.07
C ARG A 74 6.24 -10.98 6.82
N LYS A 75 5.03 -11.51 6.54
CA LYS A 75 3.81 -10.72 6.34
C LYS A 75 3.47 -9.89 7.58
N ILE A 76 3.51 -10.49 8.77
CA ILE A 76 3.22 -9.78 10.03
C ILE A 76 4.28 -8.70 10.29
N VAL A 77 5.56 -9.01 10.09
CA VAL A 77 6.66 -8.05 10.28
C VAL A 77 6.54 -6.87 9.32
N TYR A 78 6.25 -7.13 8.04
CA TYR A 78 6.02 -6.08 7.06
C TYR A 78 4.86 -5.16 7.47
N ARG A 79 3.74 -5.72 7.89
CA ARG A 79 2.58 -4.95 8.35
C ARG A 79 2.86 -4.16 9.63
N LEU A 80 3.60 -4.71 10.59
CA LEU A 80 4.06 -3.97 11.76
C LEU A 80 4.86 -2.74 11.36
N GLY A 81 5.80 -2.89 10.43
CA GLY A 81 6.59 -1.77 9.91
C GLY A 81 5.72 -0.69 9.25
N THR A 82 4.73 -1.08 8.45
CA THR A 82 3.81 -0.12 7.81
C THR A 82 2.91 0.59 8.83
N LEU A 83 2.38 -0.12 9.82
CA LEU A 83 1.59 0.48 10.90
C LEU A 83 2.42 1.42 11.78
N ALA A 84 3.68 1.06 12.08
CA ALA A 84 4.59 1.93 12.79
C ALA A 84 4.77 3.26 12.07
N LEU A 85 4.87 3.25 10.73
CA LEU A 85 4.94 4.48 9.93
C LEU A 85 3.66 5.30 10.00
N LYS A 86 2.47 4.68 10.00
CA LYS A 86 1.19 5.40 10.15
C LYS A 86 1.08 6.14 11.48
N ILE A 87 1.64 5.59 12.55
CA ILE A 87 1.71 6.25 13.86
C ILE A 87 2.99 7.09 14.05
N LYS A 88 3.80 7.24 13.01
CA LYS A 88 5.06 7.99 12.97
C LYS A 88 6.14 7.46 13.93
N ASP A 89 6.10 6.18 14.27
CA ASP A 89 7.15 5.50 15.00
C ASP A 89 8.20 4.93 14.04
N ILE A 90 9.11 5.83 13.63
CA ILE A 90 10.15 5.49 12.64
C ILE A 90 11.13 4.45 13.20
N ARG A 91 11.40 4.49 14.51
CA ARG A 91 12.30 3.53 15.13
C ARG A 91 11.75 2.11 15.03
N GLU A 92 10.50 1.91 15.43
CA GLU A 92 9.82 0.62 15.33
C GLU A 92 9.75 0.16 13.86
N ALA A 93 9.46 1.06 12.93
CA ALA A 93 9.45 0.74 11.50
C ALA A 93 10.82 0.27 11.00
N THR A 94 11.90 0.88 11.48
CA THR A 94 13.28 0.48 11.13
C THR A 94 13.62 -0.88 11.71
N ASP A 95 13.27 -1.13 12.97
CA ASP A 95 13.46 -2.43 13.61
C ASP A 95 12.71 -3.54 12.84
N CYS A 96 11.48 -3.25 12.41
CA CYS A 96 10.70 -4.17 11.57
C CYS A 96 11.35 -4.40 10.19
N TYR A 97 11.90 -3.35 9.57
CA TYR A 97 12.62 -3.49 8.31
C TYR A 97 13.83 -4.41 8.44
N GLU A 98 14.64 -4.22 9.48
CA GLU A 98 15.81 -5.07 9.74
C GLU A 98 15.40 -6.53 9.96
N GLU A 99 14.33 -6.76 10.70
CA GLU A 99 13.81 -8.11 10.92
C GLU A 99 13.24 -8.73 9.63
N PHE A 100 12.51 -7.93 8.82
CA PHE A 100 11.99 -8.38 7.52
C PHE A 100 13.12 -8.83 6.58
N VAL A 101 14.20 -8.05 6.49
CA VAL A 101 15.37 -8.38 5.67
C VAL A 101 16.04 -9.69 6.13
N LYS A 102 16.09 -9.94 7.45
CA LYS A 102 16.61 -11.20 7.98
C LYS A 102 15.73 -12.40 7.62
N LEU A 103 14.41 -12.25 7.76
CA LEU A 103 13.45 -13.31 7.48
C LEU A 103 13.32 -13.60 5.97
N ALA A 104 13.39 -12.57 5.14
CA ALA A 104 13.15 -12.68 3.71
C ALA A 104 14.14 -11.81 2.89
N PRO A 105 15.44 -12.16 2.86
CA PRO A 105 16.47 -11.33 2.24
C PRO A 105 16.33 -11.16 0.72
N LYS A 106 15.55 -12.02 0.06
CA LYS A 106 15.27 -11.94 -1.39
C LYS A 106 13.91 -11.34 -1.72
N ASP A 107 13.10 -11.03 -0.72
CA ASP A 107 11.78 -10.45 -0.95
C ASP A 107 11.93 -8.97 -1.35
N PRO A 108 11.47 -8.56 -2.55
CA PRO A 108 11.63 -7.19 -3.03
C PRO A 108 10.83 -6.16 -2.21
N ASN A 109 9.81 -6.59 -1.46
CA ASN A 109 9.05 -5.70 -0.58
C ASN A 109 9.92 -5.03 0.50
N GLN A 110 11.13 -5.54 0.78
CA GLN A 110 12.10 -4.84 1.62
C GLN A 110 12.40 -3.43 1.10
N TYR A 111 12.49 -3.25 -0.22
CA TYR A 111 12.77 -1.97 -0.84
C TYR A 111 11.59 -1.00 -0.74
N ILE A 112 10.37 -1.53 -0.79
CA ILE A 112 9.16 -0.73 -0.55
C ILE A 112 9.11 -0.24 0.90
N LEU A 113 9.34 -1.13 1.87
CA LEU A 113 9.37 -0.75 3.27
C LEU A 113 10.48 0.27 3.55
N LYS A 114 11.67 0.07 2.97
CA LYS A 114 12.78 1.02 3.04
C LYS A 114 12.38 2.40 2.46
N TYR A 115 11.77 2.41 1.28
CA TYR A 115 11.28 3.65 0.66
C TYR A 115 10.28 4.38 1.56
N LYS A 116 9.29 3.66 2.11
CA LYS A 116 8.28 4.25 3.01
C LYS A 116 8.92 4.87 4.26
N ILE A 117 9.92 4.22 4.85
CA ILE A 117 10.70 4.75 5.98
C ILE A 117 11.42 6.03 5.57
N LEU A 118 12.18 6.01 4.48
CA LEU A 118 12.92 7.16 3.96
C LEU A 118 11.99 8.34 3.66
N ARG A 119 10.85 8.09 3.03
CA ARG A 119 9.83 9.10 2.73
C ARG A 119 9.28 9.73 4.00
N THR A 120 8.94 8.93 5.02
CA THR A 120 8.41 9.40 6.30
C THR A 120 9.44 10.21 7.09
N GLN A 121 10.72 9.86 6.98
CA GLN A 121 11.84 10.60 7.59
C GLN A 121 12.13 11.92 6.89
N GLY A 122 11.61 12.15 5.68
CA GLY A 122 12.03 13.28 4.84
C GLY A 122 13.48 13.14 4.36
N ALA A 123 13.94 11.91 4.13
CA ALA A 123 15.29 11.64 3.62
C ALA A 123 15.47 12.22 2.21
N ALA A 124 16.73 12.35 1.77
CA ALA A 124 17.05 12.86 0.44
C ALA A 124 16.32 12.10 -0.67
N LEU A 125 15.85 12.82 -1.70
CA LEU A 125 15.14 12.20 -2.84
C LEU A 125 16.00 11.13 -3.54
N SER A 126 17.31 11.32 -3.59
CA SER A 126 18.24 10.33 -4.14
C SER A 126 18.16 8.97 -3.45
N ASP A 127 18.00 8.96 -2.12
CA ASP A 127 17.93 7.72 -1.36
C ASP A 127 16.56 7.04 -1.56
N GLN A 128 15.50 7.84 -1.65
CA GLN A 128 14.14 7.36 -1.93
C GLN A 128 14.05 6.76 -3.34
N ILE A 129 14.62 7.44 -4.33
CA ILE A 129 14.72 6.97 -5.72
C ILE A 129 15.48 5.66 -5.77
N ALA A 130 16.67 5.60 -5.16
CA ALA A 130 17.48 4.38 -5.15
C ALA A 130 16.73 3.16 -4.58
N ALA A 131 15.91 3.34 -3.55
CA ALA A 131 15.11 2.26 -2.99
C ALA A 131 14.08 1.73 -3.99
N LEU A 132 13.35 2.61 -4.70
CA LEU A 132 12.36 2.18 -5.70
C LEU A 132 13.01 1.65 -6.99
N GLU A 133 14.19 2.14 -7.37
CA GLU A 133 14.97 1.56 -8.48
C GLU A 133 15.39 0.12 -8.19
N GLU A 134 15.80 -0.19 -6.95
CA GLU A 134 16.09 -1.57 -6.55
C GLU A 134 14.83 -2.45 -6.62
N PHE A 135 13.67 -1.93 -6.20
CA PHE A 135 12.41 -2.64 -6.35
C PHE A 135 12.09 -2.90 -7.84
N LYS A 136 12.21 -1.88 -8.70
CA LYS A 136 11.95 -1.98 -10.15
C LYS A 136 12.80 -3.07 -10.82
N LYS A 137 14.03 -3.30 -10.36
CA LYS A 137 14.89 -4.37 -10.91
C LYS A 137 14.36 -5.77 -10.64
N ALA A 138 13.62 -5.95 -9.54
CA ALA A 138 13.04 -7.22 -9.15
C ALA A 138 11.62 -7.41 -9.70
N GLU A 139 10.81 -6.36 -9.62
CA GLU A 139 9.40 -6.38 -10.00
C GLU A 139 8.99 -5.04 -10.63
N TYR A 140 8.13 -5.10 -11.65
CA TYR A 140 7.57 -3.90 -12.28
C TYR A 140 6.07 -3.82 -12.02
N ILE A 141 5.70 -3.05 -11.01
CA ILE A 141 4.32 -2.86 -10.54
C ILE A 141 3.88 -1.41 -10.77
N GLU A 142 2.71 -1.21 -11.37
CA GLU A 142 2.16 0.09 -11.77
C GLU A 142 2.26 1.17 -10.69
N LYS A 143 1.81 0.85 -9.48
CA LYS A 143 1.81 1.77 -8.33
C LYS A 143 3.21 2.31 -8.05
N TRP A 144 4.20 1.42 -7.99
CA TRP A 144 5.56 1.79 -7.61
C TRP A 144 6.34 2.41 -8.77
N ALA A 145 6.03 2.03 -10.02
CA ALA A 145 6.53 2.71 -11.20
C ALA A 145 6.06 4.17 -11.25
N TYR A 146 4.77 4.41 -10.98
CA TYR A 146 4.25 5.77 -10.89
C TYR A 146 4.85 6.57 -9.74
N GLU A 147 5.04 5.94 -8.57
CA GLU A 147 5.68 6.59 -7.42
C GLU A 147 7.14 6.98 -7.74
N LEU A 148 7.89 6.11 -8.45
CA LEU A 148 9.22 6.42 -8.93
C LEU A 148 9.23 7.59 -9.93
N ALA A 149 8.28 7.63 -10.87
CA ALA A 149 8.13 8.75 -11.80
C ALA A 149 7.88 10.08 -11.08
N LYS A 150 7.05 10.06 -10.01
CA LYS A 150 6.83 11.24 -9.16
C LYS A 150 8.10 11.70 -8.44
N LEU A 151 8.91 10.76 -7.94
CA LEU A 151 10.18 11.10 -7.28
C LEU A 151 11.16 11.73 -8.27
N TYR A 152 11.22 11.25 -9.51
CA TYR A 152 12.01 11.89 -10.56
C TYR A 152 11.52 13.31 -10.87
N ASP A 153 10.18 13.51 -10.92
CA ASP A 153 9.57 14.84 -11.08
C ASP A 153 9.97 15.79 -9.91
N GLU A 154 9.83 15.31 -8.67
CA GLU A 154 10.20 16.07 -7.47
C GLU A 154 11.72 16.41 -7.43
N ALA A 155 12.55 15.53 -7.95
CA ALA A 155 14.00 15.72 -8.02
C ALA A 155 14.46 16.58 -9.22
N GLY A 156 13.55 17.00 -10.10
CA GLY A 156 13.88 17.73 -11.33
C GLY A 156 14.55 16.86 -12.41
N MET A 157 14.49 15.54 -12.29
CA MET A 157 15.02 14.56 -13.23
C MET A 157 13.97 14.31 -14.35
N THR A 158 13.79 15.33 -15.20
CA THR A 158 12.70 15.33 -16.19
C THR A 158 12.85 14.24 -17.24
N ALA A 159 14.06 13.88 -17.64
CA ALA A 159 14.29 12.84 -18.65
C ALA A 159 13.89 11.47 -18.11
N GLU A 160 14.31 11.14 -16.90
CA GLU A 160 13.99 9.89 -16.21
C GLU A 160 12.50 9.81 -15.87
N CYS A 161 11.88 10.92 -15.46
CA CYS A 161 10.44 11.00 -15.24
C CYS A 161 9.64 10.68 -16.50
N LEU A 162 10.02 11.25 -17.65
CA LEU A 162 9.36 11.01 -18.94
C LEU A 162 9.56 9.56 -19.41
N GLU A 163 10.75 9.01 -19.25
CA GLU A 163 11.05 7.62 -19.59
C GLU A 163 10.20 6.66 -18.76
N GLU A 164 10.13 6.87 -17.43
CA GLU A 164 9.32 6.03 -16.54
C GLU A 164 7.83 6.13 -16.86
N CYS A 165 7.32 7.32 -17.17
CA CYS A 165 5.93 7.49 -17.61
C CYS A 165 5.65 6.76 -18.94
N ASP A 166 6.57 6.82 -19.90
CA ASP A 166 6.43 6.15 -21.19
C ASP A 166 6.48 4.62 -21.04
N ASP A 167 7.37 4.10 -20.21
CA ASP A 167 7.44 2.68 -19.86
C ASP A 167 6.13 2.19 -19.23
N LEU A 168 5.62 2.92 -18.24
CA LEU A 168 4.38 2.57 -17.55
C LEU A 168 3.19 2.54 -18.52
N ILE A 169 3.05 3.54 -19.39
CA ILE A 169 2.00 3.62 -20.39
C ILE A 169 2.12 2.48 -21.40
N LEU A 170 3.35 2.10 -21.77
CA LEU A 170 3.61 1.03 -22.73
C LEU A 170 3.25 -0.34 -22.17
N TRP A 171 3.69 -0.64 -20.95
CA TRP A 171 3.56 -1.97 -20.35
C TRP A 171 2.17 -2.31 -19.87
N PHE A 172 1.45 -1.33 -19.30
CA PHE A 172 0.13 -1.58 -18.68
C PHE A 172 -1.04 -1.15 -19.56
N SER A 173 -0.81 -0.28 -20.54
CA SER A 173 -1.78 0.18 -21.54
C SER A 173 -2.97 0.98 -20.98
N GLU A 174 -3.56 0.60 -19.87
CA GLU A 174 -4.72 1.26 -19.23
C GLU A 174 -4.70 1.01 -17.71
N GLY A 175 -5.43 1.82 -16.96
CA GLY A 175 -5.51 1.73 -15.50
C GLY A 175 -5.26 3.05 -14.79
N LYS A 176 -5.55 3.12 -13.50
CA LYS A 176 -5.42 4.34 -12.69
C LYS A 176 -4.03 4.98 -12.83
N TYR A 177 -2.99 4.20 -12.64
CA TYR A 177 -1.62 4.71 -12.65
C TYR A 177 -1.11 5.07 -14.04
N VAL A 178 -1.63 4.39 -15.10
CA VAL A 178 -1.36 4.75 -16.50
C VAL A 178 -1.90 6.16 -16.79
N TYR A 179 -3.12 6.45 -16.39
CA TYR A 179 -3.71 7.78 -16.60
C TYR A 179 -3.01 8.86 -15.78
N LEU A 180 -2.61 8.56 -14.54
CA LEU A 180 -1.80 9.47 -13.72
C LEU A 180 -0.41 9.71 -14.32
N ALA A 181 0.22 8.70 -14.93
CA ALA A 181 1.48 8.85 -15.65
C ALA A 181 1.31 9.71 -16.91
N MET A 182 0.18 9.58 -17.62
CA MET A 182 -0.14 10.48 -18.75
C MET A 182 -0.29 11.92 -18.28
N GLU A 183 -0.96 12.16 -17.15
CA GLU A 183 -1.09 13.50 -16.56
C GLU A 183 0.27 14.08 -16.14
N LEU A 184 1.12 13.27 -15.53
CA LEU A 184 2.47 13.69 -15.17
C LEU A 184 3.31 14.02 -16.39
N LYS A 185 3.25 13.20 -17.45
CA LYS A 185 3.93 13.44 -18.71
C LYS A 185 3.48 14.76 -19.37
N MET A 186 2.17 15.08 -19.32
CA MET A 186 1.63 16.31 -19.91
C MET A 186 2.20 17.60 -19.28
N LYS A 187 2.80 17.55 -18.10
CA LYS A 187 3.52 18.72 -17.53
C LYS A 187 4.72 19.14 -18.38
N TYR A 188 5.31 18.21 -19.10
CA TYR A 188 6.57 18.41 -19.84
C TYR A 188 6.44 18.25 -21.33
N LYS A 189 5.55 17.35 -21.78
CA LYS A 189 5.43 16.96 -23.16
C LYS A 189 4.00 16.53 -23.48
N PRO A 190 3.45 16.92 -24.66
CA PRO A 190 2.12 16.47 -25.07
C PRO A 190 2.09 14.94 -25.23
N LEU A 191 0.92 14.36 -25.03
CA LEU A 191 0.66 12.95 -25.32
C LEU A 191 0.75 12.70 -26.83
N THR A 192 1.11 11.48 -27.20
CA THR A 192 0.96 11.03 -28.59
C THR A 192 -0.54 10.93 -28.95
N PRO A 193 -0.94 10.98 -30.24
CA PRO A 193 -2.34 10.86 -30.60
C PRO A 193 -3.04 9.63 -30.01
N LEU A 194 -2.35 8.48 -29.99
CA LEU A 194 -2.87 7.25 -29.41
C LEU A 194 -3.02 7.34 -27.89
N GLN A 195 -2.06 7.93 -27.20
CA GLN A 195 -2.14 8.15 -25.74
C GLN A 195 -3.26 9.12 -25.41
N GLN A 196 -3.42 10.19 -26.21
CA GLN A 196 -4.51 11.17 -26.04
C GLN A 196 -5.89 10.52 -26.21
N GLU A 197 -6.07 9.68 -27.22
CA GLU A 197 -7.32 8.94 -27.44
C GLU A 197 -7.65 8.05 -26.25
N LYS A 198 -6.66 7.31 -25.72
CA LYS A 198 -6.83 6.47 -24.53
C LYS A 198 -7.19 7.31 -23.29
N TYR A 199 -6.50 8.43 -23.10
CA TYR A 199 -6.75 9.32 -21.97
C TYR A 199 -8.17 9.92 -22.03
N ASP A 200 -8.63 10.32 -23.20
CA ASP A 200 -9.95 10.93 -23.40
C ASP A 200 -11.10 9.90 -23.26
N SER A 201 -10.81 8.63 -23.51
CA SER A 201 -11.78 7.52 -23.36
C SER A 201 -11.75 6.83 -22.01
N ARG A 202 -10.92 7.31 -21.06
CA ARG A 202 -10.79 6.69 -19.73
C ARG A 202 -12.11 6.68 -18.95
N PRO A 203 -12.33 5.68 -18.06
CA PRO A 203 -13.50 5.65 -17.19
C PRO A 203 -13.63 6.95 -16.38
N GLY A 204 -14.82 7.54 -16.37
CA GLY A 204 -15.08 8.81 -15.67
C GLY A 204 -14.65 10.08 -16.41
N ALA A 205 -14.10 9.99 -17.61
CA ALA A 205 -13.83 11.15 -18.43
C ALA A 205 -15.15 11.84 -18.82
N VAL A 206 -15.34 13.06 -18.32
CA VAL A 206 -16.44 13.91 -18.79
C VAL A 206 -16.11 14.33 -20.22
N LYS A 207 -16.96 13.98 -21.20
CA LYS A 207 -16.85 14.51 -22.56
C LYS A 207 -16.99 16.03 -22.49
N LYS A 208 -15.85 16.72 -22.44
CA LYS A 208 -15.83 18.18 -22.51
C LYS A 208 -16.28 18.61 -23.90
N GLN A 209 -17.43 19.29 -23.99
CA GLN A 209 -17.63 20.30 -25.02
C GLN A 209 -16.61 21.43 -24.78
N PRO A 210 -16.07 22.06 -25.81
CA PRO A 210 -15.00 23.04 -25.66
C PRO A 210 -15.54 24.34 -25.05
N GLU A 211 -15.20 24.64 -23.82
CA GLU A 211 -15.30 25.96 -23.19
C GLU A 211 -14.11 26.22 -22.25
N PRO A 212 -13.75 27.53 -22.00
CA PRO A 212 -12.40 27.93 -21.66
C PRO A 212 -12.06 27.77 -20.17
N VAL A 213 -10.79 27.53 -19.95
CA VAL A 213 -10.01 27.42 -18.72
C VAL A 213 -10.54 28.19 -17.51
N LYS A 214 -10.91 27.45 -16.45
CA LYS A 214 -10.71 27.87 -15.05
C LYS A 214 -10.18 26.68 -14.25
N GLN A 215 -9.02 26.90 -13.65
CA GLN A 215 -8.40 25.98 -12.70
C GLN A 215 -9.32 25.74 -11.51
N THR A 216 -9.65 24.49 -11.24
CA THR A 216 -10.13 24.05 -9.93
C THR A 216 -9.40 22.76 -9.56
N GLU A 217 -8.65 22.88 -8.50
CA GLU A 217 -8.03 21.75 -7.81
C GLU A 217 -9.11 20.71 -7.44
N SER A 218 -8.99 19.50 -7.95
CA SER A 218 -9.77 18.37 -7.44
C SER A 218 -8.89 17.56 -6.51
N THR A 219 -9.10 17.74 -5.22
CA THR A 219 -8.67 16.82 -4.18
C THR A 219 -9.35 15.48 -4.41
N LEU A 220 -8.63 14.54 -4.99
CA LEU A 220 -8.97 13.12 -4.88
C LEU A 220 -8.41 12.64 -3.56
N GLU A 221 -9.31 12.36 -2.61
CA GLU A 221 -8.95 11.66 -1.37
C GLU A 221 -8.32 10.32 -1.72
N GLU A 222 -7.06 10.17 -1.34
CA GLU A 222 -6.31 8.92 -1.45
C GLU A 222 -6.92 7.93 -0.44
N VAL A 223 -7.75 7.03 -0.94
CA VAL A 223 -8.03 5.80 -0.22
C VAL A 223 -6.82 4.90 -0.49
N ASP A 224 -5.84 4.94 0.41
CA ASP A 224 -4.69 4.06 0.40
C ASP A 224 -5.18 2.61 0.56
N ASP A 225 -5.24 1.89 -0.55
CA ASP A 225 -5.44 0.45 -0.55
C ASP A 225 -4.08 -0.23 -0.27
N GLU A 226 -3.62 -0.08 1.00
CA GLU A 226 -2.30 -0.56 1.45
C GLU A 226 -2.25 -2.07 1.72
N ASN A 227 -3.27 -2.84 1.38
CA ASN A 227 -3.33 -4.27 1.64
C ASN A 227 -2.83 -5.17 0.49
N GLU A 228 -2.08 -4.60 -0.46
CA GLU A 228 -1.49 -5.39 -1.53
C GLU A 228 -0.16 -6.05 -1.11
N TYR A 229 -0.27 -7.01 -0.18
CA TYR A 229 0.71 -8.08 -0.07
C TYR A 229 0.22 -9.22 -0.95
N ASP A 230 0.72 -9.28 -2.18
CA ASP A 230 0.44 -10.37 -3.10
C ASP A 230 1.01 -11.68 -2.54
N GLU A 231 0.11 -12.63 -2.28
CA GLU A 231 0.48 -14.00 -1.90
C GLU A 231 1.01 -14.75 -3.13
N GLY A 232 2.22 -14.41 -3.55
CA GLY A 232 2.96 -15.28 -4.46
C GLY A 232 3.11 -16.65 -3.78
N SER A 233 2.37 -17.63 -4.30
CA SER A 233 2.33 -19.05 -4.01
C SER A 233 3.42 -19.57 -3.05
N GLU A 234 3.02 -19.86 -1.80
CA GLU A 234 3.78 -20.78 -0.96
C GLU A 234 3.68 -22.18 -1.57
N GLU A 235 4.67 -22.59 -2.35
CA GLU A 235 4.89 -24.01 -2.57
C GLU A 235 5.39 -24.60 -1.25
N GLU A 236 4.53 -25.44 -0.66
CA GLU A 236 4.87 -26.31 0.45
C GLU A 236 6.08 -27.17 0.05
N VAL A 237 7.22 -26.91 0.67
CA VAL A 237 8.31 -27.86 0.70
C VAL A 237 8.12 -28.75 1.92
N GLN A 238 7.78 -30.00 1.64
CA GLN A 238 7.75 -31.08 2.62
C GLN A 238 9.10 -31.30 3.27
#